data_b700c53f2c18c766aabd3bc758b11aee
#
_entry.id   b700c53f2c18c766aabd3bc758b11aee
#
_cell.length_a   1.000
_cell.length_b   1.000
_cell.length_c   1.000
_cell.angle_alpha   90.00
_cell.angle_beta   90.00
_cell.angle_gamma   90.00
#
_symmetry.space_group_name_H-M   'P 1'
#
loop_
_entity.id
_entity.type
_entity.pdbx_description
1 polymer ?
#
loop_
_entity_poly.entity_id
_entity_poly.type
_entity_poly.pdbx_seq_one_letter_code
_entity_poly.pdbx_strand_id
1 'polypeptide(L)'
;MLSLLFCFLTFLSSTTSAHNVTEYALANTFSVVPSPYPTFQAWQSLYGKEYLSATERDYRESMYDRNVKKIARHNAKGLSWTMGVNQFADMSKSEFVAKYLSGPTAGGYNNATHNRLKNYNWSLLRTNVSALPLSVDWTTKGAVTPVKDQGQCGSCWSFSATGALEGAWFVSKRVLTNLSEQELVDCSTSEGNQGCNGGLMDYAFEYAKTNGLTSESAYPYTASGPNACKAKGLPVLVKATGFTDVPTNSQNALMTAVVQQPVSVAIEADENSFQFYSSGVLTKACGTNLDHGVLLVGYGTQSGLDYYKVKNSWGSSWGESGYVLLGRGPSYNGNQGQCGIQMDPSYPVV
;
A
#
# COMPACT_ATOMS: atom_id res chain seq x y z
N MET A 1 -46.50 -98.57 -34.02
CA MET A 1 -45.28 -98.33 -33.23
C MET A 1 -45.41 -96.96 -32.62
N LEU A 2 -45.42 -96.95 -31.29
CA LEU A 2 -45.69 -95.74 -30.45
C LEU A 2 -44.65 -94.70 -30.60
N SER A 3 -45.05 -93.44 -30.55
CA SER A 3 -44.20 -92.37 -30.14
C SER A 3 -44.99 -91.39 -29.31
N LEU A 4 -44.56 -91.23 -28.05
CA LEU A 4 -45.16 -90.36 -27.03
C LEU A 4 -44.71 -88.93 -27.27
N LEU A 5 -45.71 -88.06 -27.16
CA LEU A 5 -45.53 -86.56 -27.20
C LEU A 5 -45.43 -86.07 -25.75
N PHE A 6 -44.27 -85.53 -25.34
CA PHE A 6 -44.12 -84.83 -24.06
C PHE A 6 -44.19 -83.34 -24.29
N CYS A 7 -45.18 -82.71 -23.65
CA CYS A 7 -45.38 -81.25 -23.66
C CYS A 7 -44.60 -80.66 -22.48
N PHE A 8 -43.57 -79.83 -22.73
CA PHE A 8 -42.90 -79.06 -21.69
C PHE A 8 -43.48 -77.63 -21.63
N LEU A 9 -44.13 -77.33 -20.52
CA LEU A 9 -44.46 -75.93 -20.15
C LEU A 9 -43.21 -75.19 -19.67
N THR A 10 -42.81 -74.16 -20.35
CA THR A 10 -41.79 -73.25 -19.89
C THR A 10 -42.42 -72.11 -19.10
N PHE A 11 -42.07 -72.05 -17.82
CA PHE A 11 -42.35 -70.91 -16.96
C PHE A 11 -41.34 -69.84 -17.28
N LEU A 12 -41.82 -68.67 -17.77
CA LEU A 12 -41.04 -67.41 -17.86
C LEU A 12 -41.00 -66.77 -16.47
N SER A 13 -39.86 -66.89 -15.78
CA SER A 13 -39.55 -66.05 -14.61
C SER A 13 -39.03 -64.71 -15.09
N SER A 14 -39.77 -63.61 -14.90
CA SER A 14 -39.32 -62.28 -15.04
C SER A 14 -38.41 -61.89 -13.86
N THR A 15 -37.11 -61.91 -14.05
CA THR A 15 -36.17 -61.30 -13.12
C THR A 15 -36.09 -59.80 -13.42
N THR A 16 -36.77 -58.99 -12.60
CA THR A 16 -36.55 -57.53 -12.52
C THR A 16 -35.15 -57.32 -11.97
N SER A 17 -34.26 -56.86 -12.84
CA SER A 17 -32.94 -56.41 -12.45
C SER A 17 -33.10 -55.13 -11.62
N ALA A 18 -32.93 -55.23 -10.31
CA ALA A 18 -32.74 -54.12 -9.41
C ALA A 18 -31.36 -53.50 -9.72
N HIS A 19 -31.30 -52.51 -10.61
CA HIS A 19 -30.09 -51.75 -10.83
C HIS A 19 -29.81 -50.95 -9.56
N ASN A 20 -28.65 -51.21 -8.99
CA ASN A 20 -28.10 -50.58 -7.83
C ASN A 20 -28.07 -49.03 -8.01
N VAL A 21 -29.01 -48.34 -7.39
CA VAL A 21 -29.06 -46.87 -7.26
C VAL A 21 -27.99 -46.38 -6.27
N THR A 22 -27.27 -47.31 -5.63
CA THR A 22 -26.24 -47.00 -4.62
C THR A 22 -24.85 -46.66 -5.19
N GLU A 23 -24.59 -46.86 -6.48
CA GLU A 23 -23.25 -46.66 -7.06
C GLU A 23 -23.05 -45.25 -7.66
N TYR A 24 -24.12 -44.46 -7.88
CA TYR A 24 -24.05 -43.09 -8.36
C TYR A 24 -23.93 -42.01 -7.28
N ALA A 25 -24.05 -42.38 -6.00
CA ALA A 25 -23.97 -41.44 -4.89
C ALA A 25 -22.55 -41.25 -4.31
N LEU A 26 -21.56 -42.00 -4.75
CA LEU A 26 -20.21 -41.99 -4.17
C LEU A 26 -19.13 -41.34 -5.03
N ALA A 27 -19.48 -40.79 -6.21
CA ALA A 27 -18.50 -40.23 -7.12
C ALA A 27 -18.39 -38.67 -7.10
N ASN A 28 -19.13 -37.99 -6.24
CA ASN A 28 -19.09 -36.53 -6.14
C ASN A 28 -18.87 -36.00 -4.73
N THR A 29 -18.08 -36.67 -3.91
CA THR A 29 -17.39 -35.95 -2.83
C THR A 29 -16.21 -35.18 -3.47
N PHE A 30 -16.50 -34.07 -4.11
CA PHE A 30 -15.48 -33.05 -4.25
C PHE A 30 -15.00 -32.78 -2.83
N SER A 31 -13.80 -33.19 -2.50
CA SER A 31 -13.12 -32.71 -1.31
C SER A 31 -12.95 -31.21 -1.56
N VAL A 32 -13.84 -30.42 -0.99
CA VAL A 32 -13.71 -28.95 -0.98
C VAL A 32 -12.43 -28.72 -0.19
N VAL A 33 -11.32 -28.52 -0.90
CA VAL A 33 -10.08 -28.07 -0.25
C VAL A 33 -10.46 -26.79 0.46
N PRO A 34 -10.35 -26.70 1.79
CA PRO A 34 -10.72 -25.48 2.50
C PRO A 34 -9.99 -24.31 1.87
N SER A 35 -10.68 -23.23 1.58
CA SER A 35 -10.06 -22.01 1.09
C SER A 35 -8.98 -21.57 2.07
N PRO A 36 -7.75 -21.24 1.63
CA PRO A 36 -6.71 -20.72 2.51
C PRO A 36 -7.04 -19.30 3.03
N TYR A 37 -8.14 -18.71 2.55
CA TYR A 37 -8.59 -17.38 2.93
C TYR A 37 -9.74 -17.46 3.92
N PRO A 38 -9.88 -16.50 4.86
CA PRO A 38 -10.98 -16.47 5.83
C PRO A 38 -12.34 -16.38 5.12
N THR A 39 -13.40 -16.81 5.80
CA THR A 39 -14.77 -16.49 5.37
C THR A 39 -15.04 -15.00 5.54
N PHE A 40 -16.04 -14.45 4.83
CA PHE A 40 -16.42 -13.05 4.99
C PHE A 40 -16.75 -12.69 6.45
N GLN A 41 -17.48 -13.55 7.18
CA GLN A 41 -17.80 -13.33 8.59
C GLN A 41 -16.55 -13.28 9.48
N ALA A 42 -15.61 -14.22 9.29
CA ALA A 42 -14.35 -14.24 10.04
C ALA A 42 -13.51 -12.98 9.74
N TRP A 43 -13.42 -12.60 8.48
CA TRP A 43 -12.73 -11.39 8.05
C TRP A 43 -13.43 -10.11 8.58
N GLN A 44 -14.77 -10.04 8.50
CA GLN A 44 -15.57 -8.94 9.04
C GLN A 44 -15.30 -8.74 10.53
N SER A 45 -15.29 -9.83 11.30
CA SER A 45 -14.99 -9.80 12.75
C SER A 45 -13.54 -9.37 13.01
N LEU A 46 -12.56 -9.86 12.22
CA LEU A 46 -11.15 -9.52 12.38
C LEU A 46 -10.87 -8.03 12.19
N TYR A 47 -11.54 -7.40 11.21
CA TYR A 47 -11.35 -5.99 10.89
C TYR A 47 -12.42 -5.07 11.49
N GLY A 48 -13.28 -5.59 12.37
CA GLY A 48 -14.31 -4.80 13.05
C GLY A 48 -15.27 -4.08 12.08
N LYS A 49 -15.61 -4.72 10.95
CA LYS A 49 -16.45 -4.09 9.92
C LYS A 49 -17.92 -4.13 10.32
N GLU A 50 -18.54 -2.97 10.31
CA GLU A 50 -19.97 -2.80 10.53
C GLU A 50 -20.62 -2.17 9.30
N TYR A 51 -21.85 -2.59 8.98
CA TYR A 51 -22.61 -2.10 7.82
C TYR A 51 -23.97 -1.64 8.26
N LEU A 52 -24.44 -0.53 7.67
CA LEU A 52 -25.66 0.15 8.10
C LEU A 52 -26.94 -0.59 7.70
N SER A 53 -26.88 -1.52 6.74
CA SER A 53 -28.04 -2.29 6.27
C SER A 53 -27.64 -3.69 5.78
N ALA A 54 -28.61 -4.61 5.73
CA ALA A 54 -28.42 -5.92 5.13
C ALA A 54 -27.99 -5.83 3.65
N THR A 55 -28.59 -4.90 2.90
CA THR A 55 -28.26 -4.67 1.48
C THR A 55 -26.80 -4.24 1.31
N GLU A 56 -26.29 -3.37 2.16
CA GLU A 56 -24.89 -2.98 2.13
C GLU A 56 -24.00 -4.17 2.49
N ARG A 57 -24.33 -4.92 3.54
CA ARG A 57 -23.60 -6.11 3.93
C ARG A 57 -23.50 -7.12 2.78
N ASP A 58 -24.60 -7.40 2.09
CA ASP A 58 -24.63 -8.34 0.96
C ASP A 58 -23.76 -7.83 -0.21
N TYR A 59 -23.79 -6.52 -0.48
CA TYR A 59 -22.87 -5.90 -1.45
C TYR A 59 -21.40 -6.10 -1.04
N ARG A 60 -21.06 -5.85 0.24
CA ARG A 60 -19.70 -5.99 0.77
C ARG A 60 -19.21 -7.44 0.72
N GLU A 61 -20.06 -8.40 1.06
CA GLU A 61 -19.76 -9.82 0.92
C GLU A 61 -19.49 -10.21 -0.54
N SER A 62 -20.31 -9.72 -1.48
CA SER A 62 -20.10 -9.91 -2.91
C SER A 62 -18.77 -9.31 -3.40
N MET A 63 -18.39 -8.14 -2.90
CA MET A 63 -17.10 -7.50 -3.23
C MET A 63 -15.94 -8.29 -2.64
N TYR A 64 -16.05 -8.72 -1.39
CA TYR A 64 -15.07 -9.58 -0.73
C TYR A 64 -14.80 -10.84 -1.53
N ASP A 65 -15.83 -11.58 -1.92
CA ASP A 65 -15.72 -12.80 -2.71
C ASP A 65 -15.01 -12.58 -4.05
N ARG A 66 -15.33 -11.47 -4.73
CA ARG A 66 -14.65 -11.09 -5.98
C ARG A 66 -13.17 -10.82 -5.76
N ASN A 67 -12.84 -10.11 -4.70
CA ASN A 67 -11.46 -9.76 -4.39
C ASN A 67 -10.66 -10.98 -3.92
N VAL A 68 -11.22 -11.87 -3.11
CA VAL A 68 -10.60 -13.14 -2.73
C VAL A 68 -10.29 -14.00 -3.96
N LYS A 69 -11.23 -14.12 -4.91
CA LYS A 69 -11.00 -14.82 -6.18
C LYS A 69 -9.90 -14.17 -7.02
N LYS A 70 -9.76 -12.83 -6.98
CA LYS A 70 -8.69 -12.10 -7.66
C LYS A 70 -7.33 -12.38 -7.01
N ILE A 71 -7.26 -12.31 -5.69
CA ILE A 71 -6.08 -12.61 -4.88
C ILE A 71 -5.62 -14.06 -5.15
N ALA A 72 -6.52 -15.03 -5.08
CA ALA A 72 -6.22 -16.43 -5.35
C ALA A 72 -5.64 -16.65 -6.76
N ARG A 73 -6.26 -16.05 -7.78
CA ARG A 73 -5.77 -16.12 -9.17
C ARG A 73 -4.40 -15.48 -9.35
N HIS A 74 -4.11 -14.40 -8.61
CA HIS A 74 -2.79 -13.79 -8.64
C HIS A 74 -1.75 -14.70 -8.00
N ASN A 75 -2.02 -15.20 -6.81
CA ASN A 75 -1.07 -16.02 -6.04
C ASN A 75 -0.76 -17.36 -6.73
N ALA A 76 -1.72 -17.92 -7.48
CA ALA A 76 -1.52 -19.12 -8.28
C ALA A 76 -0.49 -18.96 -9.42
N LYS A 77 -0.10 -17.73 -9.76
CA LYS A 77 0.93 -17.47 -10.82
C LYS A 77 2.36 -17.66 -10.32
N GLY A 78 2.60 -17.79 -9.01
CA GLY A 78 3.93 -17.97 -8.43
C GLY A 78 4.89 -16.81 -8.72
N LEU A 79 4.41 -15.57 -8.69
CA LEU A 79 5.22 -14.38 -8.94
C LEU A 79 6.14 -14.07 -7.74
N SER A 80 7.04 -13.10 -7.91
CA SER A 80 7.96 -12.61 -6.86
C SER A 80 7.28 -11.93 -5.67
N TRP A 81 5.96 -11.71 -5.76
CA TRP A 81 5.16 -11.06 -4.75
C TRP A 81 3.76 -11.66 -4.68
N THR A 82 3.10 -11.51 -3.55
CA THR A 82 1.78 -12.06 -3.27
C THR A 82 0.77 -10.98 -2.92
N MET A 83 -0.50 -11.30 -3.10
CA MET A 83 -1.64 -10.55 -2.58
C MET A 83 -2.21 -11.24 -1.33
N GLY A 84 -2.78 -10.45 -0.41
CA GLY A 84 -3.46 -10.93 0.80
C GLY A 84 -4.85 -10.32 0.97
N VAL A 85 -5.65 -11.00 1.77
CA VAL A 85 -6.95 -10.49 2.20
C VAL A 85 -6.72 -9.55 3.39
N ASN A 86 -6.70 -8.25 3.10
CA ASN A 86 -6.47 -7.19 4.08
C ASN A 86 -7.76 -6.39 4.38
N GLN A 87 -7.65 -5.29 5.11
CA GLN A 87 -8.77 -4.44 5.51
C GLN A 87 -9.58 -3.82 4.34
N PHE A 88 -9.08 -3.90 3.11
CA PHE A 88 -9.73 -3.36 1.91
C PHE A 88 -10.48 -4.42 1.10
N ALA A 89 -10.59 -5.65 1.61
CA ALA A 89 -11.11 -6.77 0.83
C ALA A 89 -12.59 -6.64 0.44
N ASP A 90 -13.38 -5.83 1.15
CA ASP A 90 -14.77 -5.50 0.86
C ASP A 90 -15.00 -4.29 -0.04
N MET A 91 -13.90 -3.70 -0.57
CA MET A 91 -13.96 -2.47 -1.37
C MET A 91 -13.73 -2.73 -2.86
N SER A 92 -14.43 -1.99 -3.71
CA SER A 92 -14.07 -1.86 -5.11
C SER A 92 -12.82 -1.01 -5.29
N LYS A 93 -12.14 -1.11 -6.47
CA LYS A 93 -11.01 -0.22 -6.80
C LYS A 93 -11.40 1.26 -6.70
N SER A 94 -12.57 1.64 -7.22
CA SER A 94 -13.04 3.03 -7.19
C SER A 94 -13.32 3.56 -5.79
N GLU A 95 -13.89 2.75 -4.90
CA GLU A 95 -14.08 3.12 -3.49
C GLU A 95 -12.74 3.28 -2.76
N PHE A 96 -11.80 2.37 -3.00
CA PHE A 96 -10.46 2.44 -2.44
C PHE A 96 -9.75 3.73 -2.87
N VAL A 97 -9.71 4.02 -4.17
CA VAL A 97 -9.11 5.24 -4.71
C VAL A 97 -9.74 6.49 -4.09
N ALA A 98 -11.07 6.56 -4.06
CA ALA A 98 -11.78 7.74 -3.54
C ALA A 98 -11.55 8.01 -2.04
N LYS A 99 -11.23 6.98 -1.26
CA LYS A 99 -11.12 7.08 0.21
C LYS A 99 -9.69 7.16 0.74
N TYR A 100 -8.73 6.56 0.04
CA TYR A 100 -7.37 6.35 0.56
C TYR A 100 -6.28 7.00 -0.29
N LEU A 101 -6.59 7.40 -1.52
CA LEU A 101 -5.64 8.04 -2.39
C LEU A 101 -5.97 9.53 -2.59
N SER A 102 -4.95 10.32 -2.83
CA SER A 102 -5.11 11.71 -3.25
C SER A 102 -5.24 11.70 -4.77
N GLY A 103 -6.45 11.92 -5.29
CA GLY A 103 -6.66 11.92 -6.74
C GLY A 103 -5.72 12.90 -7.46
N PRO A 104 -5.42 12.68 -8.75
CA PRO A 104 -4.54 13.55 -9.55
C PRO A 104 -5.05 14.99 -9.69
N THR A 105 -6.30 15.25 -9.28
CA THR A 105 -6.95 16.58 -9.29
C THR A 105 -6.66 17.41 -8.03
N ALA A 106 -6.17 16.79 -6.95
CA ALA A 106 -5.90 17.46 -5.69
C ALA A 106 -4.52 18.13 -5.68
N GLY A 107 -4.29 19.07 -6.59
CA GLY A 107 -3.06 19.85 -6.66
C GLY A 107 -1.92 19.18 -7.43
N GLY A 108 -2.22 18.21 -8.25
CA GLY A 108 -1.37 17.44 -9.16
C GLY A 108 0.14 17.63 -9.05
N TYR A 109 0.88 16.56 -8.90
CA TYR A 109 2.36 16.55 -8.85
C TYR A 109 3.06 17.28 -10.01
N ASN A 110 2.31 17.85 -10.94
CA ASN A 110 2.79 18.59 -12.12
C ASN A 110 2.23 20.01 -12.24
N ASN A 111 1.69 20.62 -11.17
CA ASN A 111 1.21 22.00 -11.29
C ASN A 111 2.37 23.01 -11.35
N ALA A 112 2.11 24.17 -11.96
CA ALA A 112 3.13 25.20 -12.15
C ALA A 112 3.65 25.80 -10.82
N THR A 113 2.87 25.74 -9.74
CA THR A 113 3.25 26.20 -8.41
C THR A 113 4.23 25.24 -7.77
N HIS A 114 3.94 23.93 -7.82
CA HIS A 114 4.84 22.89 -7.35
C HIS A 114 6.19 22.96 -8.06
N ASN A 115 6.18 23.05 -9.40
CA ASN A 115 7.42 23.15 -10.17
C ASN A 115 8.26 24.38 -9.83
N ARG A 116 7.65 25.47 -9.33
CA ARG A 116 8.39 26.67 -8.88
C ARG A 116 9.08 26.50 -7.53
N LEU A 117 8.63 25.54 -6.69
CA LEU A 117 9.26 25.24 -5.40
C LEU A 117 10.48 24.34 -5.53
N LYS A 118 10.68 23.67 -6.68
CA LYS A 118 11.73 22.66 -6.85
C LYS A 118 13.13 23.22 -6.58
N ASN A 119 13.82 22.55 -5.66
CA ASN A 119 15.18 22.87 -5.21
C ASN A 119 16.09 21.65 -5.37
N TYR A 120 16.50 21.35 -6.61
CA TYR A 120 17.25 20.15 -6.94
C TYR A 120 18.69 20.14 -6.46
N ASN A 121 19.08 19.09 -5.74
CA ASN A 121 20.49 18.82 -5.46
C ASN A 121 21.12 17.96 -6.58
N TRP A 122 21.64 18.62 -7.60
CA TRP A 122 22.26 17.96 -8.75
C TRP A 122 23.57 17.22 -8.40
N SER A 123 24.17 17.45 -7.22
CA SER A 123 25.37 16.71 -6.80
C SER A 123 25.08 15.23 -6.58
N LEU A 124 23.84 14.85 -6.27
CA LEU A 124 23.41 13.46 -6.09
C LEU A 124 23.59 12.60 -7.35
N LEU A 125 23.56 13.21 -8.54
CA LEU A 125 23.85 12.51 -9.80
C LEU A 125 25.30 12.11 -9.98
N ARG A 126 26.21 12.76 -9.25
CA ARG A 126 27.67 12.57 -9.41
C ARG A 126 28.22 11.45 -8.51
N THR A 127 27.40 10.91 -7.64
CA THR A 127 27.81 9.82 -6.73
C THR A 127 28.05 8.55 -7.52
N ASN A 128 29.20 7.93 -7.30
CA ASN A 128 29.49 6.61 -7.85
C ASN A 128 28.63 5.56 -7.13
N VAL A 129 27.68 4.94 -7.84
CA VAL A 129 26.76 3.93 -7.28
C VAL A 129 27.51 2.75 -6.68
N SER A 130 28.64 2.35 -7.29
CA SER A 130 29.45 1.24 -6.77
C SER A 130 30.10 1.54 -5.41
N ALA A 131 30.11 2.80 -4.98
CA ALA A 131 30.57 3.21 -3.66
C ALA A 131 29.47 3.25 -2.61
N LEU A 132 28.19 3.09 -3.02
CA LEU A 132 27.06 3.05 -2.09
C LEU A 132 27.02 1.69 -1.36
N PRO A 133 26.48 1.63 -0.14
CA PRO A 133 26.22 0.37 0.55
C PRO A 133 25.33 -0.55 -0.31
N LEU A 134 25.52 -1.87 -0.20
CA LEU A 134 24.67 -2.86 -0.89
C LEU A 134 23.21 -2.81 -0.41
N SER A 135 23.00 -2.40 0.85
CA SER A 135 21.67 -2.22 1.44
C SER A 135 21.66 -1.10 2.48
N VAL A 136 20.50 -0.49 2.61
CA VAL A 136 20.17 0.49 3.66
C VAL A 136 18.82 0.15 4.22
N ASP A 137 18.67 0.18 5.55
CA ASP A 137 17.37 0.06 6.22
C ASP A 137 17.35 0.96 7.46
N TRP A 138 16.61 2.06 7.36
CA TRP A 138 16.46 3.03 8.44
C TRP A 138 15.56 2.53 9.56
N THR A 139 14.71 1.52 9.32
CA THR A 139 13.88 0.89 10.36
C THR A 139 14.76 0.18 11.40
N THR A 140 15.82 -0.50 10.96
CA THR A 140 16.76 -1.20 11.86
C THR A 140 17.71 -0.25 12.56
N LYS A 141 17.89 0.97 12.04
CA LYS A 141 18.72 2.01 12.64
C LYS A 141 17.97 2.87 13.67
N GLY A 142 16.67 2.64 13.87
CA GLY A 142 15.86 3.39 14.82
C GLY A 142 15.44 4.79 14.35
N ALA A 143 15.49 5.07 13.04
CA ALA A 143 15.17 6.37 12.45
C ALA A 143 13.73 6.47 11.92
N VAL A 144 12.91 5.43 12.12
CA VAL A 144 11.56 5.33 11.57
C VAL A 144 10.58 5.01 12.70
N THR A 145 9.57 5.84 12.87
CA THR A 145 8.47 5.62 13.82
C THR A 145 7.62 4.41 13.42
N PRO A 146 6.81 3.83 14.33
CA PRO A 146 5.85 2.78 13.99
C PRO A 146 4.97 3.17 12.79
N VAL A 147 4.47 2.17 12.08
CA VAL A 147 3.52 2.37 10.98
C VAL A 147 2.22 2.95 11.53
N LYS A 148 1.75 4.03 10.92
CA LYS A 148 0.51 4.74 11.25
C LYS A 148 -0.60 4.43 10.25
N ASP A 149 -1.83 4.89 10.52
CA ASP A 149 -2.99 4.70 9.64
C ASP A 149 -3.66 6.05 9.35
N GLN A 150 -3.69 6.43 8.07
CA GLN A 150 -4.35 7.65 7.60
C GLN A 150 -5.87 7.56 7.60
N GLY A 151 -6.45 6.36 7.77
CA GLY A 151 -7.89 6.15 7.67
C GLY A 151 -8.46 6.58 6.32
N GLN A 152 -9.74 6.97 6.29
CA GLN A 152 -10.42 7.41 5.07
C GLN A 152 -10.22 8.92 4.80
N CYS A 153 -8.95 9.33 4.68
CA CYS A 153 -8.55 10.71 4.44
C CYS A 153 -7.36 10.69 3.47
N GLY A 154 -7.41 11.49 2.41
CA GLY A 154 -6.35 11.61 1.41
C GLY A 154 -5.13 12.40 1.92
N SER A 155 -4.65 12.09 3.13
CA SER A 155 -3.56 12.78 3.82
C SER A 155 -2.22 12.04 3.74
N CYS A 156 -2.06 11.07 2.86
CA CYS A 156 -0.82 10.30 2.69
C CYS A 156 0.44 11.17 2.58
N TRP A 157 0.31 12.34 1.94
CA TRP A 157 1.36 13.35 1.84
C TRP A 157 1.87 13.83 3.20
N SER A 158 0.99 13.98 4.21
CA SER A 158 1.38 14.41 5.56
C SER A 158 2.16 13.31 6.30
N PHE A 159 1.78 12.03 6.14
CA PHE A 159 2.51 10.89 6.71
C PHE A 159 3.88 10.69 6.06
N SER A 160 3.97 10.89 4.75
CA SER A 160 5.25 10.89 4.04
C SER A 160 6.16 11.99 4.57
N ALA A 161 5.65 13.22 4.69
CA ALA A 161 6.41 14.38 5.15
C ALA A 161 6.84 14.26 6.62
N THR A 162 5.94 13.88 7.55
CA THR A 162 6.30 13.67 8.96
C THR A 162 7.34 12.59 9.09
N GLY A 163 7.20 11.45 8.39
CA GLY A 163 8.18 10.38 8.43
C GLY A 163 9.57 10.80 7.92
N ALA A 164 9.64 11.64 6.89
CA ALA A 164 10.92 12.20 6.42
C ALA A 164 11.53 13.18 7.43
N LEU A 165 10.72 14.03 8.07
CA LEU A 165 11.16 14.95 9.12
C LEU A 165 11.63 14.21 10.38
N GLU A 166 10.91 13.18 10.82
CA GLU A 166 11.28 12.29 11.92
C GLU A 166 12.64 11.64 11.67
N GLY A 167 12.83 11.12 10.46
CA GLY A 167 14.07 10.50 10.03
C GLY A 167 15.23 11.48 9.94
N ALA A 168 15.05 12.65 9.34
CA ALA A 168 16.06 13.70 9.26
C ALA A 168 16.46 14.20 10.65
N TRP A 169 15.49 14.41 11.54
CA TRP A 169 15.73 14.80 12.92
C TRP A 169 16.52 13.75 13.68
N PHE A 170 16.16 12.47 13.52
CA PHE A 170 16.92 11.37 14.11
C PHE A 170 18.37 11.34 13.61
N VAL A 171 18.59 11.50 12.32
CA VAL A 171 19.96 11.52 11.75
C VAL A 171 20.76 12.67 12.35
N SER A 172 20.14 13.85 12.49
CA SER A 172 20.81 15.06 13.00
C SER A 172 21.00 15.05 14.52
N LYS A 173 19.98 14.63 15.30
CA LYS A 173 19.94 14.78 16.78
C LYS A 173 20.00 13.48 17.55
N ARG A 174 19.88 12.33 16.89
CA ARG A 174 19.81 10.99 17.51
C ARG A 174 18.60 10.81 18.42
N VAL A 175 17.53 11.58 18.19
CA VAL A 175 16.25 11.53 18.89
C VAL A 175 15.15 11.27 17.89
N LEU A 176 14.46 10.14 18.03
CA LEU A 176 13.27 9.84 17.23
C LEU A 176 12.05 10.54 17.88
N THR A 177 11.36 11.35 17.10
CA THR A 177 10.22 12.15 17.55
C THR A 177 9.00 11.78 16.71
N ASN A 178 7.89 11.45 17.34
CA ASN A 178 6.63 11.15 16.66
C ASN A 178 5.88 12.46 16.40
N LEU A 179 5.81 12.91 15.15
CA LEU A 179 5.24 14.19 14.74
C LEU A 179 3.76 14.08 14.35
N SER A 180 3.07 15.22 14.43
CA SER A 180 1.65 15.32 14.13
C SER A 180 1.39 15.46 12.61
N GLU A 181 0.71 14.48 12.03
CA GLU A 181 0.15 14.58 10.70
C GLU A 181 -1.06 15.52 10.65
N GLN A 182 -1.86 15.54 11.73
CA GLN A 182 -3.03 16.40 11.80
C GLN A 182 -2.68 17.87 11.76
N GLU A 183 -1.57 18.28 12.37
CA GLU A 183 -1.10 19.66 12.28
C GLU A 183 -0.86 20.08 10.83
N LEU A 184 -0.23 19.22 10.03
CA LEU A 184 -0.06 19.48 8.59
C LEU A 184 -1.40 19.53 7.86
N VAL A 185 -2.30 18.58 8.13
CA VAL A 185 -3.64 18.49 7.50
C VAL A 185 -4.44 19.76 7.74
N ASP A 186 -4.41 20.32 8.95
CA ASP A 186 -5.23 21.47 9.33
C ASP A 186 -4.54 22.82 9.04
N CYS A 187 -3.20 22.88 9.11
CA CYS A 187 -2.49 24.17 9.20
C CYS A 187 -1.72 24.55 7.92
N SER A 188 -1.39 23.60 7.03
CA SER A 188 -0.53 23.89 5.86
C SER A 188 -1.30 24.23 4.58
N THR A 189 -2.52 24.74 4.72
CA THR A 189 -3.36 25.13 3.56
C THR A 189 -2.84 26.37 2.85
N SER A 190 -2.17 27.28 3.56
CA SER A 190 -1.53 28.48 2.97
C SER A 190 -0.37 28.13 2.04
N GLU A 191 0.31 27.03 2.27
CA GLU A 191 1.39 26.52 1.44
C GLU A 191 0.87 25.81 0.18
N GLY A 192 -0.42 25.39 0.18
CA GLY A 192 -1.09 24.77 -0.95
C GLY A 192 -1.66 23.37 -0.69
N ASN A 193 -1.50 22.84 0.52
CA ASN A 193 -2.11 21.56 0.90
C ASN A 193 -3.63 21.70 1.10
N GLN A 194 -4.38 20.60 0.85
CA GLN A 194 -5.85 20.60 0.86
C GLN A 194 -6.44 19.62 1.89
N GLY A 195 -5.71 19.37 2.97
CA GLY A 195 -6.16 18.45 4.03
C GLY A 195 -6.40 17.04 3.53
N CYS A 196 -7.60 16.49 3.75
CA CYS A 196 -7.98 15.16 3.28
C CYS A 196 -8.22 15.09 1.75
N ASN A 197 -8.24 16.22 1.05
CA ASN A 197 -8.38 16.24 -0.41
C ASN A 197 -7.03 16.16 -1.15
N GLY A 198 -5.93 15.97 -0.40
CA GLY A 198 -4.60 15.83 -0.96
C GLY A 198 -3.64 16.95 -0.62
N GLY A 199 -2.40 16.80 -1.05
CA GLY A 199 -1.33 17.75 -0.82
C GLY A 199 0.01 17.22 -1.33
N LEU A 200 1.07 18.01 -1.10
CA LEU A 200 2.44 17.70 -1.50
C LEU A 200 3.38 17.75 -0.30
N MET A 201 4.36 16.87 -0.28
CA MET A 201 5.37 16.81 0.78
C MET A 201 6.20 18.10 0.83
N ASP A 202 6.50 18.68 -0.33
CA ASP A 202 7.24 19.94 -0.41
C ASP A 202 6.50 21.11 0.26
N TYR A 203 5.17 21.18 0.12
CA TYR A 203 4.35 22.17 0.84
C TYR A 203 4.37 21.92 2.36
N ALA A 204 4.36 20.65 2.78
CA ALA A 204 4.52 20.30 4.19
C ALA A 204 5.89 20.69 4.74
N PHE A 205 6.95 20.56 3.94
CA PHE A 205 8.30 21.01 4.33
C PHE A 205 8.40 22.54 4.42
N GLU A 206 7.74 23.28 3.52
CA GLU A 206 7.69 24.77 3.63
C GLU A 206 6.92 25.19 4.90
N TYR A 207 5.82 24.51 5.25
CA TYR A 207 5.15 24.74 6.52
C TYR A 207 6.08 24.45 7.70
N ALA A 208 6.73 23.28 7.71
CA ALA A 208 7.67 22.90 8.78
C ALA A 208 8.88 23.82 8.90
N LYS A 209 9.32 24.45 7.80
CA LYS A 209 10.37 25.48 7.78
C LYS A 209 9.93 26.77 8.45
N THR A 210 8.70 27.17 8.21
CA THR A 210 8.16 28.44 8.74
C THR A 210 7.73 28.28 10.20
N ASN A 211 6.93 27.26 10.51
CA ASN A 211 6.24 27.08 11.77
C ASN A 211 6.90 26.02 12.68
N GLY A 212 7.52 24.99 12.09
CA GLY A 212 7.90 23.75 12.77
C GLY A 212 6.72 22.84 12.99
N LEU A 213 6.92 21.71 13.65
CA LEU A 213 5.88 20.71 13.96
C LEU A 213 5.92 20.30 15.44
N THR A 214 4.74 20.07 16.00
CA THR A 214 4.55 19.48 17.33
C THR A 214 4.47 17.94 17.26
N SER A 215 4.32 17.31 18.43
CA SER A 215 4.16 15.84 18.52
C SER A 215 2.75 15.39 18.16
N GLU A 216 2.64 14.14 17.72
CA GLU A 216 1.36 13.44 17.56
C GLU A 216 0.51 13.45 18.84
N SER A 217 1.15 13.34 20.00
CA SER A 217 0.42 13.37 21.28
C SER A 217 -0.15 14.75 21.64
N ALA A 218 0.47 15.85 21.17
CA ALA A 218 -0.02 17.20 21.42
C ALA A 218 -1.09 17.64 20.40
N TYR A 219 -1.06 17.05 19.21
CA TYR A 219 -2.03 17.32 18.14
C TYR A 219 -2.41 16.00 17.43
N PRO A 220 -3.28 15.18 18.08
CA PRO A 220 -3.58 13.83 17.61
C PRO A 220 -4.26 13.78 16.24
N TYR A 221 -3.97 12.74 15.47
CA TYR A 221 -4.57 12.50 14.16
C TYR A 221 -6.05 12.11 14.27
N THR A 222 -6.91 12.71 13.44
CA THR A 222 -8.36 12.51 13.46
C THR A 222 -8.94 11.97 12.15
N ALA A 223 -8.12 11.75 11.12
CA ALA A 223 -8.55 11.34 9.78
C ALA A 223 -9.63 12.26 9.18
N SER A 224 -9.59 13.55 9.47
CA SER A 224 -10.54 14.56 9.01
C SER A 224 -9.84 15.91 8.81
N GLY A 225 -10.39 16.76 7.95
CA GLY A 225 -9.86 18.12 7.74
C GLY A 225 -9.74 18.50 6.26
N PRO A 226 -9.29 19.77 5.99
CA PRO A 226 -8.69 20.65 7.00
C PRO A 226 -9.72 21.21 7.99
N ASN A 227 -9.39 21.19 9.29
CA ASN A 227 -10.13 21.86 10.35
C ASN A 227 -9.45 23.20 10.70
N ALA A 228 -10.02 23.94 11.68
CA ALA A 228 -9.34 25.11 12.20
C ALA A 228 -7.99 24.73 12.83
N CYS A 229 -6.91 25.38 12.40
CA CYS A 229 -5.57 25.12 12.91
C CYS A 229 -5.47 25.44 14.41
N LYS A 230 -4.99 24.48 15.22
CA LYS A 230 -4.84 24.58 16.67
C LYS A 230 -3.37 24.52 17.13
N ALA A 231 -2.42 24.69 16.21
CA ALA A 231 -0.99 24.59 16.51
C ALA A 231 -0.48 25.75 17.38
N LYS A 232 -1.20 26.89 17.42
CA LYS A 232 -0.76 28.07 18.17
C LYS A 232 -0.60 27.76 19.67
N GLY A 233 0.63 27.95 20.16
CA GLY A 233 0.97 27.75 21.57
C GLY A 233 1.38 26.32 21.93
N LEU A 234 1.34 25.39 20.99
CA LEU A 234 1.91 24.06 21.16
C LEU A 234 3.45 24.09 21.07
N PRO A 235 4.15 23.17 21.75
CA PRO A 235 5.62 23.10 21.66
C PRO A 235 6.05 22.67 20.26
N VAL A 236 6.97 23.39 19.67
CA VAL A 236 7.64 23.01 18.42
C VAL A 236 8.78 22.05 18.74
N LEU A 237 8.70 20.82 18.21
CA LEU A 237 9.69 19.78 18.46
C LEU A 237 10.70 19.64 17.31
N VAL A 238 10.25 19.77 16.07
CA VAL A 238 11.09 19.70 14.89
C VAL A 238 10.78 20.90 14.00
N LYS A 239 11.84 21.56 13.56
CA LYS A 239 11.75 22.66 12.59
C LYS A 239 12.73 22.39 11.45
N ALA A 240 12.23 22.44 10.22
CA ALA A 240 13.07 22.36 9.05
C ALA A 240 13.79 23.69 8.79
N THR A 241 14.95 23.64 8.18
CA THR A 241 15.65 24.80 7.63
C THR A 241 15.36 24.98 6.13
N GLY A 242 14.86 23.91 5.49
CA GLY A 242 14.49 23.86 4.08
C GLY A 242 14.16 22.43 3.67
N PHE A 243 14.12 22.20 2.37
CA PHE A 243 14.05 20.87 1.78
C PHE A 243 14.88 20.80 0.50
N THR A 244 15.08 19.59 0.01
CA THR A 244 15.86 19.31 -1.19
C THR A 244 15.11 18.34 -2.07
N ASP A 245 14.98 18.67 -3.35
CA ASP A 245 14.50 17.76 -4.36
C ASP A 245 15.62 16.86 -4.87
N VAL A 246 15.32 15.58 -4.96
CA VAL A 246 16.19 14.61 -5.61
C VAL A 246 15.99 14.71 -7.12
N PRO A 247 17.05 14.77 -7.94
CA PRO A 247 16.90 14.74 -9.40
C PRO A 247 16.02 13.60 -9.87
N THR A 248 14.96 13.94 -10.61
CA THR A 248 13.92 13.03 -11.04
C THR A 248 14.42 11.97 -12.01
N ASN A 249 13.74 10.84 -12.06
CA ASN A 249 14.02 9.74 -12.99
C ASN A 249 15.47 9.22 -12.89
N SER A 250 16.04 9.25 -11.68
CA SER A 250 17.41 8.81 -11.42
C SER A 250 17.49 7.87 -10.22
N GLN A 251 17.64 6.58 -10.50
CA GLN A 251 17.89 5.56 -9.49
C GLN A 251 19.10 5.92 -8.63
N ASN A 252 20.15 6.43 -9.27
CA ASN A 252 21.40 6.81 -8.62
C ASN A 252 21.21 7.93 -7.60
N ALA A 253 20.53 9.00 -8.01
CA ALA A 253 20.24 10.13 -7.13
C ALA A 253 19.37 9.69 -5.95
N LEU A 254 18.32 8.87 -6.20
CA LEU A 254 17.43 8.39 -5.15
C LEU A 254 18.14 7.47 -4.15
N MET A 255 18.99 6.54 -4.62
CA MET A 255 19.82 5.70 -3.76
C MET A 255 20.77 6.56 -2.94
N THR A 256 21.43 7.56 -3.54
CA THR A 256 22.33 8.47 -2.84
C THR A 256 21.61 9.27 -1.76
N ALA A 257 20.39 9.74 -2.02
CA ALA A 257 19.59 10.46 -1.05
C ALA A 257 19.19 9.55 0.14
N VAL A 258 18.65 8.36 -0.13
CA VAL A 258 18.20 7.47 0.94
C VAL A 258 19.32 6.88 1.80
N VAL A 259 20.55 6.85 1.32
CA VAL A 259 21.72 6.53 2.17
C VAL A 259 21.91 7.56 3.27
N GLN A 260 21.53 8.82 3.04
CA GLN A 260 21.71 9.91 3.99
C GLN A 260 20.58 9.96 5.03
N GLN A 261 19.34 9.75 4.62
CA GLN A 261 18.12 9.80 5.47
C GLN A 261 16.91 9.20 4.76
N PRO A 262 15.78 8.91 5.45
CA PRO A 262 14.52 8.60 4.81
C PRO A 262 14.07 9.73 3.85
N VAL A 263 13.43 9.34 2.73
CA VAL A 263 13.08 10.26 1.63
C VAL A 263 11.59 10.16 1.34
N SER A 264 10.90 11.27 1.26
CA SER A 264 9.52 11.32 0.77
C SER A 264 9.49 11.04 -0.73
N VAL A 265 8.55 10.19 -1.15
CA VAL A 265 8.36 9.81 -2.56
C VAL A 265 6.87 9.75 -2.88
N ALA A 266 6.55 9.96 -4.15
CA ALA A 266 5.20 9.73 -4.67
C ALA A 266 5.20 8.49 -5.58
N ILE A 267 4.08 7.75 -5.57
CA ILE A 267 3.90 6.54 -6.37
C ILE A 267 2.49 6.49 -6.96
N GLU A 268 2.29 5.62 -7.97
CA GLU A 268 0.97 5.16 -8.38
C GLU A 268 0.57 3.96 -7.52
N ALA A 269 -0.54 4.08 -6.79
CA ALA A 269 -1.04 3.08 -5.86
C ALA A 269 -2.49 2.66 -6.14
N ASP A 270 -3.12 3.14 -7.20
CA ASP A 270 -4.53 2.91 -7.53
C ASP A 270 -4.82 1.50 -8.04
N GLU A 271 -3.80 0.68 -8.32
CA GLU A 271 -3.98 -0.67 -8.82
C GLU A 271 -4.30 -1.68 -7.71
N ASN A 272 -5.10 -2.71 -8.06
CA ASN A 272 -5.41 -3.79 -7.11
C ASN A 272 -4.17 -4.56 -6.64
N SER A 273 -3.12 -4.56 -7.43
CA SER A 273 -1.80 -5.08 -7.07
C SER A 273 -1.25 -4.41 -5.82
N PHE A 274 -1.44 -3.10 -5.70
CA PHE A 274 -1.01 -2.33 -4.54
C PHE A 274 -2.04 -2.41 -3.40
N GLN A 275 -3.35 -2.25 -3.70
CA GLN A 275 -4.44 -2.39 -2.72
C GLN A 275 -4.32 -3.68 -1.89
N PHE A 276 -4.01 -4.80 -2.55
CA PHE A 276 -3.95 -6.14 -1.92
C PHE A 276 -2.53 -6.67 -1.74
N TYR A 277 -1.49 -5.86 -1.94
CA TYR A 277 -0.12 -6.31 -1.71
C TYR A 277 0.04 -6.90 -0.31
N SER A 278 0.73 -8.03 -0.22
CA SER A 278 0.97 -8.74 1.04
C SER A 278 2.45 -8.96 1.32
N SER A 279 3.21 -9.48 0.35
CA SER A 279 4.63 -9.76 0.58
C SER A 279 5.42 -9.91 -0.74
N GLY A 280 6.74 -9.87 -0.61
CA GLY A 280 7.69 -10.09 -1.71
C GLY A 280 7.98 -8.82 -2.52
N VAL A 281 8.85 -8.93 -3.52
CA VAL A 281 9.25 -7.77 -4.34
C VAL A 281 8.22 -7.53 -5.43
N LEU A 282 7.43 -6.46 -5.29
CA LEU A 282 6.39 -6.05 -6.22
C LEU A 282 7.03 -5.53 -7.52
N THR A 283 6.73 -6.21 -8.63
CA THR A 283 7.30 -5.95 -9.93
C THR A 283 6.21 -5.83 -11.01
N LYS A 284 6.34 -4.86 -11.92
CA LYS A 284 5.48 -4.70 -13.12
C LYS A 284 3.97 -4.63 -12.84
N ALA A 285 3.58 -4.02 -11.73
CA ALA A 285 2.21 -4.08 -11.22
C ALA A 285 1.49 -2.73 -11.14
N CYS A 286 2.12 -1.64 -11.55
CA CYS A 286 1.61 -0.28 -11.55
C CYS A 286 2.25 0.52 -12.69
N GLY A 287 1.61 1.61 -13.09
CA GLY A 287 2.15 2.61 -14.02
C GLY A 287 2.93 3.70 -13.28
N THR A 288 2.69 4.95 -13.66
CA THR A 288 3.44 6.11 -13.17
C THR A 288 2.53 7.34 -12.96
N ASN A 289 1.23 7.12 -12.83
CA ASN A 289 0.28 8.19 -12.53
C ASN A 289 0.22 8.41 -11.03
N LEU A 290 1.11 9.28 -10.52
CA LEU A 290 1.33 9.48 -9.10
C LEU A 290 0.05 9.95 -8.38
N ASP A 291 -0.37 9.20 -7.35
CA ASP A 291 -1.59 9.43 -6.57
C ASP A 291 -1.44 9.17 -5.07
N HIS A 292 -0.22 8.79 -4.61
CA HIS A 292 0.01 8.41 -3.22
C HIS A 292 1.39 8.82 -2.72
N GLY A 293 1.44 9.57 -1.62
CA GLY A 293 2.68 9.96 -0.93
C GLY A 293 3.09 8.90 0.10
N VAL A 294 4.34 8.42 0.03
CA VAL A 294 4.89 7.38 0.93
C VAL A 294 6.33 7.70 1.32
N LEU A 295 6.91 6.91 2.22
CA LEU A 295 8.25 7.15 2.73
C LEU A 295 9.22 6.05 2.30
N LEU A 296 10.23 6.38 1.51
CA LEU A 296 11.35 5.50 1.21
C LEU A 296 12.29 5.41 2.41
N VAL A 297 12.42 4.22 3.01
CA VAL A 297 13.21 3.98 4.22
C VAL A 297 14.45 3.13 3.98
N GLY A 298 14.66 2.66 2.76
CA GLY A 298 15.85 1.87 2.44
C GLY A 298 15.77 1.15 1.11
N TYR A 299 16.77 0.34 0.86
CA TYR A 299 16.83 -0.56 -0.31
C TYR A 299 17.69 -1.77 0.02
N GLY A 300 17.56 -2.82 -0.77
CA GLY A 300 18.31 -4.05 -0.63
C GLY A 300 18.05 -5.02 -1.77
N THR A 301 18.30 -6.31 -1.51
CA THR A 301 18.05 -7.41 -2.45
C THR A 301 17.39 -8.55 -1.70
N GLN A 302 16.31 -9.11 -2.25
CA GLN A 302 15.59 -10.27 -1.73
C GLN A 302 15.37 -11.28 -2.85
N SER A 303 15.76 -12.53 -2.64
CA SER A 303 15.65 -13.61 -3.62
C SER A 303 16.20 -13.25 -5.02
N GLY A 304 17.30 -12.50 -5.05
CA GLY A 304 17.95 -12.06 -6.28
C GLY A 304 17.27 -10.86 -6.98
N LEU A 305 16.25 -10.27 -6.39
CA LEU A 305 15.59 -9.07 -6.89
C LEU A 305 15.95 -7.87 -6.01
N ASP A 306 16.45 -6.83 -6.65
CA ASP A 306 16.70 -5.55 -5.99
C ASP A 306 15.40 -4.82 -5.73
N TYR A 307 15.30 -4.16 -4.55
CA TYR A 307 14.10 -3.45 -4.13
C TYR A 307 14.39 -2.12 -3.44
N TYR A 308 13.39 -1.25 -3.41
CA TYR A 308 13.20 -0.16 -2.48
C TYR A 308 12.25 -0.59 -1.36
N LYS A 309 12.59 -0.34 -0.07
CA LYS A 309 11.71 -0.56 1.08
C LYS A 309 10.96 0.74 1.39
N VAL A 310 9.64 0.68 1.28
CA VAL A 310 8.76 1.83 1.39
C VAL A 310 7.79 1.63 2.55
N LYS A 311 7.73 2.60 3.47
CA LYS A 311 6.75 2.67 4.57
C LYS A 311 5.47 3.29 4.04
N ASN A 312 4.34 2.60 4.23
CA ASN A 312 3.01 3.08 3.90
C ASN A 312 2.28 3.62 5.14
N SER A 313 1.12 4.21 4.96
CA SER A 313 0.26 4.82 5.98
C SER A 313 -1.13 4.19 6.07
N TRP A 314 -1.23 2.86 5.88
CA TRP A 314 -2.49 2.11 5.95
C TRP A 314 -2.50 1.07 7.07
N GLY A 315 -1.81 1.36 8.18
CA GLY A 315 -1.69 0.44 9.32
C GLY A 315 -0.74 -0.73 9.06
N SER A 316 -0.35 -1.39 10.15
CA SER A 316 0.60 -2.53 10.11
C SER A 316 -0.02 -3.84 9.58
N SER A 317 -1.34 -3.90 9.42
CA SER A 317 -2.05 -5.06 8.83
C SER A 317 -1.98 -5.12 7.31
N TRP A 318 -1.56 -4.04 6.64
CA TRP A 318 -1.34 -4.00 5.21
C TRP A 318 0.11 -4.37 4.86
N GLY A 319 0.29 -5.10 3.75
CA GLY A 319 1.61 -5.42 3.21
C GLY A 319 2.51 -6.20 4.18
N GLU A 320 3.80 -5.97 4.11
CA GLU A 320 4.80 -6.54 5.04
C GLU A 320 4.86 -5.68 6.32
N SER A 321 3.92 -5.86 7.23
CA SER A 321 3.80 -5.08 8.47
C SER A 321 3.73 -3.56 8.22
N GLY A 322 3.00 -3.15 7.18
CA GLY A 322 2.84 -1.75 6.76
C GLY A 322 3.87 -1.26 5.74
N TYR A 323 4.74 -2.13 5.27
CA TYR A 323 5.75 -1.83 4.26
C TYR A 323 5.47 -2.53 2.94
N VAL A 324 6.04 -2.00 1.85
CA VAL A 324 6.09 -2.64 0.54
C VAL A 324 7.52 -2.64 0.00
N LEU A 325 7.89 -3.72 -0.69
CA LEU A 325 9.14 -3.81 -1.42
C LEU A 325 8.86 -3.56 -2.91
N LEU A 326 9.24 -2.40 -3.41
CA LEU A 326 9.09 -2.05 -4.83
C LEU A 326 10.34 -2.43 -5.60
N GLY A 327 10.20 -3.16 -6.71
CA GLY A 327 11.33 -3.56 -7.54
C GLY A 327 12.20 -2.36 -7.94
N ARG A 328 13.52 -2.50 -7.82
CA ARG A 328 14.52 -1.50 -8.16
C ARG A 328 15.37 -1.99 -9.35
N GLY A 329 15.52 -1.16 -10.35
CA GLY A 329 16.31 -1.48 -11.54
C GLY A 329 15.79 -0.77 -12.79
N PRO A 330 16.54 -0.80 -13.88
CA PRO A 330 16.20 -0.10 -15.13
C PRO A 330 15.04 -0.72 -15.90
N SER A 331 14.60 -1.94 -15.51
CA SER A 331 13.51 -2.65 -16.20
C SER A 331 12.11 -2.18 -15.77
N TYR A 332 12.00 -1.26 -14.80
CA TYR A 332 10.73 -0.79 -14.27
C TYR A 332 10.42 0.61 -14.78
N ASN A 333 9.40 0.74 -15.64
CA ASN A 333 8.91 2.00 -16.21
C ASN A 333 10.03 2.93 -16.72
N GLY A 334 11.06 2.36 -17.30
CA GLY A 334 12.26 3.10 -17.70
C GLY A 334 12.92 3.75 -16.49
N ASN A 335 13.33 5.00 -16.61
CA ASN A 335 13.97 5.73 -15.52
C ASN A 335 12.99 6.24 -14.45
N GLN A 336 11.67 6.04 -14.62
CA GLN A 336 10.66 6.47 -13.64
C GLN A 336 10.59 5.53 -12.42
N GLY A 337 11.12 4.30 -12.56
CA GLY A 337 11.12 3.28 -11.51
C GLY A 337 9.76 2.61 -11.32
N GLN A 338 9.73 1.55 -10.50
CA GLN A 338 8.50 0.82 -10.19
C GLN A 338 7.48 1.75 -9.52
N CYS A 339 6.25 1.81 -10.06
CA CYS A 339 5.17 2.72 -9.64
C CYS A 339 5.53 4.22 -9.69
N GLY A 340 6.52 4.62 -10.50
CA GLY A 340 6.92 6.03 -10.61
C GLY A 340 7.74 6.58 -9.44
N ILE A 341 8.26 5.73 -8.55
CA ILE A 341 8.95 6.13 -7.31
C ILE A 341 10.11 7.11 -7.50
N GLN A 342 10.68 7.21 -8.70
CA GLN A 342 11.81 8.10 -9.00
C GLN A 342 11.37 9.45 -9.59
N MET A 343 10.05 9.69 -9.72
CA MET A 343 9.55 10.87 -10.43
C MET A 343 9.48 12.12 -9.57
N ASP A 344 9.20 11.99 -8.28
CA ASP A 344 9.01 13.15 -7.39
C ASP A 344 9.53 12.90 -5.95
N PRO A 345 10.83 12.59 -5.79
CA PRO A 345 11.42 12.40 -4.46
C PRO A 345 11.96 13.71 -3.89
N SER A 346 11.71 13.94 -2.60
CA SER A 346 12.26 15.08 -1.85
C SER A 346 12.54 14.72 -0.39
N TYR A 347 13.36 15.52 0.29
CA TYR A 347 13.67 15.32 1.70
C TYR A 347 13.91 16.63 2.44
N PRO A 348 13.49 16.74 3.73
CA PRO A 348 13.72 17.93 4.53
C PRO A 348 15.17 18.05 4.99
N VAL A 349 15.59 19.30 5.22
CA VAL A 349 16.85 19.67 5.88
C VAL A 349 16.52 20.23 7.25
N VAL A 350 17.14 19.71 8.33
CA VAL A 350 16.86 20.08 9.74
C VAL A 350 18.12 20.53 10.49
#